data_26938d7540bb34d1794f6ee9fc226489
#
_entry.id   26938d7540bb34d1794f6ee9fc226489
#
_cell.length_a   1.000
_cell.length_b   1.000
_cell.length_c   1.000
_cell.angle_alpha   90.00
_cell.angle_beta   90.00
_cell.angle_gamma   90.00
#
_symmetry.space_group_name_H-M   'P 1'
#
loop_
_entity.id
_entity.type
_entity.pdbx_description
1 polymer ?
#
loop_
_entity_poly.entity_id
_entity_poly.type
_entity_poly.pdbx_seq_one_letter_code
_entity_poly.pdbx_strand_id
1 'polypeptide(L)'
;EATCNISVNPIEGERKIGSVGIPLPYTKIKIIKENAKGSLLECKNGESGEICVANPGVVAGNTYTDPEKNKNLYYKKDFFRTGDLGYLDEDGYLFITGRAKDLIIRGGHNIDPALAEEALASHPAVAMAGVIGQPDARVGELPCAYVELIKGSDVSEAELTKHSEENIGEKAAVPKYLELVEEMPKTPIGKIFKPE
;
A
#
# COMPACT_ATOMS: atom_id res chain seq x y z
N GLU A 1 0.27 11.00 12.44
CA GLU A 1 -0.45 12.27 12.34
C GLU A 1 -1.96 12.12 12.56
N ALA A 2 -2.55 10.96 12.19
CA ALA A 2 -3.95 10.66 12.49
C ALA A 2 -4.21 10.30 13.97
N THR A 3 -3.20 10.29 14.78
CA THR A 3 -3.12 9.95 16.21
C THR A 3 -4.03 8.82 16.66
N CYS A 4 -3.41 7.76 17.24
CA CYS A 4 -3.99 6.48 17.60
C CYS A 4 -4.79 5.78 16.48
N ASN A 5 -5.68 4.89 16.83
CA ASN A 5 -6.42 4.06 15.89
C ASN A 5 -7.55 4.85 15.22
N ILE A 6 -7.74 4.66 13.93
CA ILE A 6 -8.83 5.27 13.16
C ILE A 6 -10.01 4.30 12.97
N SER A 7 -9.73 3.00 12.99
CA SER A 7 -10.71 1.94 12.82
C SER A 7 -10.35 0.73 13.67
N VAL A 8 -11.31 -0.13 13.91
CA VAL A 8 -11.16 -1.37 14.68
C VAL A 8 -12.22 -2.37 14.25
N ASN A 9 -11.87 -3.66 14.21
CA ASN A 9 -12.87 -4.72 14.06
C ASN A 9 -13.78 -4.74 15.30
N PRO A 10 -15.09 -4.80 15.15
CA PRO A 10 -16.02 -4.79 16.28
C PRO A 10 -15.76 -5.97 17.21
N ILE A 11 -15.90 -5.74 18.53
CA ILE A 11 -15.77 -6.79 19.54
C ILE A 11 -16.94 -7.77 19.39
N GLU A 12 -18.15 -7.23 19.22
CA GLU A 12 -19.37 -7.96 18.93
C GLU A 12 -19.82 -7.62 17.51
N GLY A 13 -20.22 -8.61 16.74
CA GLY A 13 -20.62 -8.48 15.34
C GLY A 13 -19.66 -9.15 14.36
N GLU A 14 -19.86 -8.87 13.11
CA GLU A 14 -19.05 -9.46 12.03
C GLU A 14 -17.63 -8.89 12.03
N ARG A 15 -16.64 -9.79 11.88
CA ARG A 15 -15.25 -9.44 11.64
C ARG A 15 -14.89 -9.85 10.22
N LYS A 16 -14.68 -8.89 9.33
CA LYS A 16 -14.32 -9.19 7.95
C LYS A 16 -12.81 -9.41 7.84
N ILE A 17 -12.42 -10.59 7.37
CA ILE A 17 -11.02 -10.93 7.14
C ILE A 17 -10.43 -9.97 6.09
N GLY A 18 -9.22 -9.49 6.32
CA GLY A 18 -8.55 -8.51 5.46
C GLY A 18 -8.94 -7.06 5.71
N SER A 19 -10.02 -6.79 6.48
CA SER A 19 -10.35 -5.43 6.87
C SER A 19 -9.63 -5.00 8.14
N VAL A 20 -9.41 -3.71 8.29
CA VAL A 20 -8.97 -3.07 9.54
C VAL A 20 -10.16 -2.60 10.39
N GLY A 21 -11.38 -3.03 10.03
CA GLY A 21 -12.61 -2.80 10.76
C GLY A 21 -13.36 -1.53 10.36
N ILE A 22 -14.27 -1.11 11.24
CA ILE A 22 -15.13 0.06 11.06
C ILE A 22 -14.50 1.30 11.75
N PRO A 23 -14.80 2.51 11.29
CA PRO A 23 -14.32 3.73 11.93
C PRO A 23 -14.69 3.81 13.41
N LEU A 24 -13.75 4.26 14.24
CA LEU A 24 -14.00 4.55 15.65
C LEU A 24 -14.99 5.71 15.80
N PRO A 25 -15.68 5.83 16.95
CA PRO A 25 -16.56 6.96 17.24
C PRO A 25 -15.87 8.31 16.98
N TYR A 26 -16.59 9.23 16.35
CA TYR A 26 -16.11 10.57 15.93
C TYR A 26 -15.05 10.56 14.83
N THR A 27 -14.66 9.40 14.29
CA THR A 27 -13.77 9.28 13.15
C THR A 27 -14.58 9.25 11.86
N LYS A 28 -14.21 10.11 10.92
CA LYS A 28 -14.75 10.15 9.56
C LYS A 28 -13.65 9.73 8.59
N ILE A 29 -13.97 8.79 7.73
CA ILE A 29 -13.05 8.34 6.67
C ILE A 29 -13.64 8.72 5.32
N LYS A 30 -12.78 9.20 4.43
CA LYS A 30 -13.08 9.42 3.02
C LYS A 30 -12.00 8.75 2.19
N ILE A 31 -12.42 8.16 1.10
CA ILE A 31 -11.52 7.62 0.09
C ILE A 31 -11.53 8.61 -1.07
N ILE A 32 -10.36 9.05 -1.52
CA ILE A 32 -10.26 10.03 -2.60
C ILE A 32 -9.36 9.54 -3.71
N LYS A 33 -9.65 9.98 -4.92
CA LYS A 33 -8.78 9.76 -6.09
C LYS A 33 -8.64 11.03 -6.90
N GLU A 34 -7.52 11.16 -7.57
CA GLU A 34 -7.29 12.24 -8.51
C GLU A 34 -7.87 11.86 -9.90
N ASN A 35 -8.61 12.77 -10.50
CA ASN A 35 -9.10 12.59 -11.87
C ASN A 35 -8.07 13.07 -12.89
N ALA A 36 -8.32 12.81 -14.17
CA ALA A 36 -7.44 13.19 -15.28
C ALA A 36 -7.18 14.73 -15.40
N LYS A 37 -7.93 15.55 -14.64
CA LYS A 37 -7.76 17.02 -14.61
C LYS A 37 -7.02 17.50 -13.35
N GLY A 38 -6.48 16.59 -12.53
CA GLY A 38 -5.79 16.93 -11.29
C GLY A 38 -6.72 17.29 -10.12
N SER A 39 -8.03 17.04 -10.24
CA SER A 39 -8.98 17.33 -9.16
C SER A 39 -9.23 16.10 -8.31
N LEU A 40 -9.23 16.28 -6.99
CA LEU A 40 -9.52 15.22 -6.02
C LEU A 40 -11.04 14.99 -5.91
N LEU A 41 -11.48 13.76 -6.11
CA LEU A 41 -12.86 13.33 -6.02
C LEU A 41 -13.02 12.24 -4.95
N GLU A 42 -14.15 12.24 -4.26
CA GLU A 42 -14.51 11.17 -3.33
C GLU A 42 -14.91 9.91 -4.12
N CYS A 43 -14.35 8.77 -3.74
CA CYS A 43 -14.68 7.45 -4.28
C CYS A 43 -16.02 6.94 -3.72
N LYS A 44 -16.68 6.09 -4.49
CA LYS A 44 -17.82 5.30 -4.00
C LYS A 44 -17.31 4.10 -3.17
N ASN A 45 -18.22 3.49 -2.41
CA ASN A 45 -17.92 2.24 -1.71
C ASN A 45 -17.43 1.18 -2.71
N GLY A 46 -16.40 0.42 -2.32
CA GLY A 46 -15.71 -0.55 -3.16
C GLY A 46 -14.66 0.04 -4.12
N GLU A 47 -14.62 1.36 -4.33
CA GLU A 47 -13.58 2.00 -5.16
C GLU A 47 -12.35 2.33 -4.32
N SER A 48 -11.17 1.86 -4.76
CA SER A 48 -9.89 2.17 -4.11
C SER A 48 -9.43 3.60 -4.40
N GLY A 49 -8.78 4.19 -3.40
CA GLY A 49 -8.18 5.52 -3.46
C GLY A 49 -7.40 5.81 -2.19
N GLU A 50 -6.91 7.04 -2.05
CA GLU A 50 -6.18 7.46 -0.85
C GLU A 50 -7.14 7.65 0.34
N ILE A 51 -6.77 7.06 1.47
CA ILE A 51 -7.51 7.14 2.72
C ILE A 51 -7.26 8.50 3.37
N CYS A 52 -8.35 9.23 3.63
CA CYS A 52 -8.32 10.49 4.34
C CYS A 52 -9.13 10.41 5.62
N VAL A 53 -8.61 10.96 6.70
CA VAL A 53 -9.18 10.80 8.05
C VAL A 53 -9.41 12.16 8.71
N ALA A 54 -10.56 12.32 9.32
CA ALA A 54 -10.87 13.41 10.22
C ALA A 54 -11.38 12.86 11.55
N ASN A 55 -10.74 13.22 12.65
CA ASN A 55 -11.15 12.88 14.00
C ASN A 55 -10.66 13.95 15.00
N PRO A 56 -11.08 13.92 16.28
CA PRO A 56 -10.63 14.89 17.27
C PRO A 56 -9.10 14.92 17.53
N GLY A 57 -8.38 13.84 17.16
CA GLY A 57 -6.92 13.75 17.29
C GLY A 57 -6.15 14.30 16.09
N VAL A 58 -6.84 14.55 14.97
CA VAL A 58 -6.24 15.17 13.79
C VAL A 58 -6.14 16.66 13.99
N VAL A 59 -4.92 17.18 14.08
CA VAL A 59 -4.68 18.62 14.19
C VAL A 59 -4.64 19.22 12.79
N ALA A 60 -5.74 19.82 12.38
CA ALA A 60 -5.84 20.49 11.09
C ALA A 60 -4.93 21.73 11.01
N GLY A 61 -4.31 21.96 9.86
CA GLY A 61 -3.48 23.14 9.60
C GLY A 61 -1.99 22.84 9.57
N ASN A 62 -1.20 23.50 10.40
CA ASN A 62 0.27 23.33 10.44
C ASN A 62 0.66 22.15 11.33
N THR A 63 0.61 20.95 10.78
CA THR A 63 0.97 19.70 11.49
C THR A 63 2.47 19.59 11.72
N TYR A 64 3.27 19.99 10.73
CA TYR A 64 4.73 20.00 10.81
C TYR A 64 5.27 21.42 10.94
N THR A 65 6.40 21.56 11.62
CA THR A 65 7.15 22.84 11.71
C THR A 65 7.72 23.28 10.36
N ASP A 66 7.98 22.32 9.45
CA ASP A 66 8.39 22.57 8.09
C ASP A 66 7.15 22.88 7.23
N PRO A 67 7.00 24.10 6.66
CA PRO A 67 5.85 24.48 5.84
C PRO A 67 5.70 23.63 4.58
N GLU A 68 6.79 23.16 4.00
CA GLU A 68 6.73 22.33 2.78
C GLU A 68 6.04 20.99 3.03
N LYS A 69 6.24 20.41 4.21
CA LYS A 69 5.59 19.15 4.61
C LYS A 69 4.09 19.31 4.87
N ASN A 70 3.60 20.52 5.07
CA ASN A 70 2.18 20.80 5.25
C ASN A 70 1.43 20.98 3.91
N LYS A 71 2.16 21.11 2.79
CA LYS A 71 1.54 21.24 1.47
C LYS A 71 0.80 19.95 1.12
N ASN A 72 -0.45 20.11 0.66
CA ASN A 72 -1.31 18.99 0.26
C ASN A 72 -1.56 17.90 1.33
N LEU A 73 -1.25 18.21 2.59
CA LEU A 73 -1.41 17.27 3.70
C LEU A 73 -2.89 17.01 4.05
N TYR A 74 -3.79 17.87 3.62
CA TYR A 74 -5.21 17.79 3.92
C TYR A 74 -6.08 17.80 2.65
N TYR A 75 -7.05 16.90 2.61
CA TYR A 75 -8.17 16.98 1.69
C TYR A 75 -9.27 17.83 2.33
N LYS A 76 -9.76 18.85 1.60
CA LYS A 76 -10.59 19.91 2.21
C LYS A 76 -9.84 20.50 3.42
N LYS A 77 -10.51 20.92 4.48
CA LYS A 77 -9.83 21.51 5.64
C LYS A 77 -9.39 20.51 6.70
N ASP A 78 -10.14 19.43 6.87
CA ASP A 78 -10.12 18.63 8.09
C ASP A 78 -9.69 17.18 7.88
N PHE A 79 -9.64 16.71 6.63
CA PHE A 79 -9.30 15.33 6.32
C PHE A 79 -7.80 15.20 6.05
N PHE A 80 -7.09 14.66 7.02
CA PHE A 80 -5.68 14.34 6.88
C PHE A 80 -5.50 13.23 5.83
N ARG A 81 -4.60 13.43 4.89
CA ARG A 81 -4.23 12.46 3.85
C ARG A 81 -3.18 11.52 4.42
N THR A 82 -3.53 10.24 4.59
CA THR A 82 -2.65 9.28 5.26
C THR A 82 -1.50 8.79 4.38
N GLY A 83 -1.65 8.91 3.06
CA GLY A 83 -0.76 8.30 2.09
C GLY A 83 -0.98 6.79 1.94
N ASP A 84 -1.87 6.18 2.72
CA ASP A 84 -2.29 4.80 2.54
C ASP A 84 -3.44 4.73 1.55
N LEU A 85 -3.49 3.66 0.75
CA LEU A 85 -4.55 3.36 -0.20
C LEU A 85 -5.52 2.34 0.38
N GLY A 86 -6.79 2.44 -0.02
CA GLY A 86 -7.80 1.51 0.43
C GLY A 86 -9.19 1.86 -0.06
N TYR A 87 -10.16 1.13 0.44
CA TYR A 87 -11.56 1.36 0.15
C TYR A 87 -12.44 1.08 1.36
N LEU A 88 -13.63 1.65 1.37
CA LEU A 88 -14.71 1.26 2.28
C LEU A 88 -15.67 0.34 1.52
N ASP A 89 -16.08 -0.76 2.13
CA ASP A 89 -17.14 -1.59 1.58
C ASP A 89 -18.54 -0.99 1.88
N GLU A 90 -19.59 -1.68 1.44
CA GLU A 90 -20.98 -1.22 1.62
C GLU A 90 -21.41 -1.17 3.09
N ASP A 91 -20.78 -1.97 3.95
CA ASP A 91 -21.05 -2.01 5.40
C ASP A 91 -20.14 -1.05 6.19
N GLY A 92 -19.25 -0.32 5.50
CA GLY A 92 -18.37 0.67 6.10
C GLY A 92 -17.08 0.11 6.70
N TYR A 93 -16.71 -1.14 6.37
CA TYR A 93 -15.41 -1.69 6.76
C TYR A 93 -14.31 -1.12 5.86
N LEU A 94 -13.21 -0.73 6.48
CA LEU A 94 -12.03 -0.22 5.81
C LEU A 94 -11.09 -1.36 5.44
N PHE A 95 -10.69 -1.40 4.19
CA PHE A 95 -9.65 -2.29 3.65
C PHE A 95 -8.47 -1.45 3.18
N ILE A 96 -7.26 -1.79 3.64
CA ILE A 96 -6.02 -1.15 3.18
C ILE A 96 -5.48 -2.00 2.03
N THR A 97 -5.13 -1.35 0.90
CA THR A 97 -4.61 -2.02 -0.29
C THR A 97 -3.14 -1.71 -0.55
N GLY A 98 -2.58 -0.67 0.05
CA GLY A 98 -1.17 -0.33 -0.15
C GLY A 98 -0.83 1.09 0.26
N ARG A 99 0.27 1.63 -0.30
CA ARG A 99 0.69 3.02 -0.11
C ARG A 99 0.80 3.77 -1.41
N ALA A 100 0.32 5.00 -1.43
CA ALA A 100 0.32 5.85 -2.62
C ALA A 100 1.74 6.08 -3.19
N LYS A 101 2.74 6.23 -2.31
CA LYS A 101 4.14 6.44 -2.69
C LYS A 101 4.86 5.18 -3.17
N ASP A 102 4.34 4.02 -2.83
CA ASP A 102 4.95 2.73 -3.18
C ASP A 102 4.38 2.18 -4.51
N LEU A 103 3.34 2.85 -5.08
CA LEU A 103 2.78 2.44 -6.37
C LEU A 103 3.83 2.50 -7.47
N ILE A 104 3.88 1.45 -8.27
CA ILE A 104 4.74 1.34 -9.45
C ILE A 104 3.98 1.88 -10.65
N ILE A 105 4.49 2.92 -11.30
CA ILE A 105 3.83 3.59 -12.42
C ILE A 105 4.34 3.02 -13.75
N ARG A 106 3.64 2.02 -14.27
CA ARG A 106 4.01 1.34 -15.53
C ARG A 106 3.06 1.71 -16.66
N GLY A 107 3.53 2.47 -17.63
CA GLY A 107 2.73 2.83 -18.80
C GLY A 107 1.45 3.60 -18.48
N GLY A 108 1.44 4.37 -17.38
CA GLY A 108 0.27 5.09 -16.88
C GLY A 108 -0.68 4.24 -16.01
N HIS A 109 -0.37 2.97 -15.77
CA HIS A 109 -1.07 2.12 -14.81
C HIS A 109 -0.38 2.14 -13.45
N ASN A 110 -1.16 2.32 -12.40
CA ASN A 110 -0.70 2.23 -11.02
C ASN A 110 -0.77 0.77 -10.58
N ILE A 111 0.38 0.16 -10.34
CA ILE A 111 0.51 -1.22 -9.89
C ILE A 111 0.83 -1.20 -8.40
N ASP A 112 0.04 -1.94 -7.61
CA ASP A 112 0.34 -2.16 -6.21
C ASP A 112 1.43 -3.23 -6.08
N PRO A 113 2.60 -2.91 -5.49
CA PRO A 113 3.66 -3.89 -5.27
C PRO A 113 3.24 -5.04 -4.34
N ALA A 114 2.24 -4.85 -3.48
CA ALA A 114 1.73 -5.87 -2.58
C ALA A 114 1.25 -7.12 -3.33
N LEU A 115 0.70 -6.97 -4.54
CA LEU A 115 0.28 -8.11 -5.38
C LEU A 115 1.43 -9.09 -5.66
N ALA A 116 2.60 -8.55 -5.95
CA ALA A 116 3.78 -9.38 -6.22
C ALA A 116 4.45 -9.85 -4.91
N GLU A 117 4.46 -9.02 -3.88
CA GLU A 117 5.00 -9.37 -2.56
C GLU A 117 4.24 -10.52 -1.91
N GLU A 118 2.91 -10.49 -1.95
CA GLU A 118 2.04 -11.55 -1.43
C GLU A 118 2.20 -12.85 -2.21
N ALA A 119 2.24 -12.76 -3.54
CA ALA A 119 2.46 -13.93 -4.39
C ALA A 119 3.81 -14.59 -4.09
N LEU A 120 4.90 -13.81 -3.99
CA LEU A 120 6.22 -14.32 -3.64
C LEU A 120 6.26 -14.88 -2.22
N ALA A 121 5.66 -14.19 -1.25
CA ALA A 121 5.61 -14.62 0.14
C ALA A 121 4.79 -15.91 0.34
N SER A 122 3.89 -16.25 -0.60
CA SER A 122 3.15 -17.53 -0.57
C SER A 122 4.04 -18.75 -0.88
N HIS A 123 5.23 -18.55 -1.46
CA HIS A 123 6.15 -19.63 -1.74
C HIS A 123 6.85 -20.12 -0.46
N PRO A 124 6.88 -21.45 -0.19
CA PRO A 124 7.37 -22.00 1.09
C PRO A 124 8.85 -21.73 1.39
N ALA A 125 9.65 -21.41 0.38
CA ALA A 125 11.08 -21.08 0.54
C ALA A 125 11.34 -19.59 0.80
N VAL A 126 10.33 -18.71 0.71
CA VAL A 126 10.49 -17.27 0.85
C VAL A 126 10.29 -16.84 2.30
N ALA A 127 11.28 -16.16 2.86
CA ALA A 127 11.19 -15.54 4.18
C ALA A 127 10.59 -14.14 4.10
N MET A 128 11.06 -13.34 3.13
CA MET A 128 10.57 -11.97 2.89
C MET A 128 10.67 -11.63 1.41
N ALA A 129 9.73 -10.84 0.91
CA ALA A 129 9.77 -10.28 -0.43
C ALA A 129 9.45 -8.79 -0.38
N GLY A 130 10.20 -7.99 -1.12
CA GLY A 130 9.97 -6.56 -1.30
C GLY A 130 9.98 -6.24 -2.80
N VAL A 131 8.99 -5.47 -3.25
CA VAL A 131 8.88 -5.09 -4.66
C VAL A 131 8.88 -3.57 -4.77
N ILE A 132 9.68 -3.05 -5.69
CA ILE A 132 9.80 -1.62 -5.98
C ILE A 132 9.70 -1.36 -7.48
N GLY A 133 9.40 -0.12 -7.84
CA GLY A 133 9.48 0.36 -9.22
C GLY A 133 10.92 0.65 -9.62
N GLN A 134 11.43 -0.07 -10.61
CA GLN A 134 12.71 0.27 -11.23
C GLN A 134 12.47 1.15 -12.45
N PRO A 135 13.18 2.29 -12.60
CA PRO A 135 13.02 3.17 -13.75
C PRO A 135 13.24 2.45 -15.10
N ASP A 136 12.30 2.64 -16.03
CA ASP A 136 12.36 2.14 -17.41
C ASP A 136 12.04 3.27 -18.39
N ALA A 137 12.89 3.46 -19.40
CA ALA A 137 12.78 4.56 -20.36
C ALA A 137 11.52 4.52 -21.25
N ARG A 138 10.86 3.37 -21.39
CA ARG A 138 9.69 3.20 -22.27
C ARG A 138 8.37 3.24 -21.54
N VAL A 139 8.34 2.70 -20.33
CA VAL A 139 7.07 2.50 -19.58
C VAL A 139 7.04 3.23 -18.23
N GLY A 140 8.07 3.99 -17.91
CA GLY A 140 8.22 4.71 -16.64
C GLY A 140 8.88 3.83 -15.61
N GLU A 141 8.18 2.82 -15.09
CA GLU A 141 8.74 1.88 -14.11
C GLU A 141 8.37 0.44 -14.45
N LEU A 142 9.20 -0.48 -13.96
CA LEU A 142 8.95 -1.92 -14.01
C LEU A 142 9.05 -2.51 -12.58
N PRO A 143 8.16 -3.45 -12.20
CA PRO A 143 8.27 -4.14 -10.93
C PRO A 143 9.59 -4.92 -10.85
N CYS A 144 10.35 -4.67 -9.79
CA CYS A 144 11.59 -5.35 -9.45
C CYS A 144 11.45 -5.96 -8.04
N ALA A 145 11.60 -7.27 -7.94
CA ALA A 145 11.46 -8.01 -6.69
C ALA A 145 12.82 -8.31 -6.07
N TYR A 146 12.94 -8.11 -4.78
CA TYR A 146 14.04 -8.57 -3.92
C TYR A 146 13.50 -9.60 -2.96
N VAL A 147 14.16 -10.76 -2.87
CA VAL A 147 13.66 -11.89 -2.10
C VAL A 147 14.73 -12.43 -1.16
N GLU A 148 14.43 -12.49 0.12
CA GLU A 148 15.20 -13.20 1.14
C GLU A 148 14.61 -14.60 1.30
N LEU A 149 15.43 -15.63 1.17
CA LEU A 149 15.02 -17.01 1.33
C LEU A 149 15.08 -17.46 2.80
N ILE A 150 14.24 -18.44 3.13
CA ILE A 150 14.35 -19.16 4.39
C ILE A 150 15.71 -19.87 4.42
N LYS A 151 16.43 -19.77 5.52
CA LYS A 151 17.76 -20.35 5.66
C LYS A 151 17.76 -21.86 5.37
N GLY A 152 18.58 -22.26 4.41
CA GLY A 152 18.69 -23.66 3.97
C GLY A 152 17.74 -24.03 2.83
N SER A 153 16.95 -23.09 2.32
CA SER A 153 16.19 -23.28 1.09
C SER A 153 17.11 -23.15 -0.13
N ASP A 154 16.80 -23.94 -1.16
CA ASP A 154 17.48 -23.90 -2.47
C ASP A 154 16.38 -23.76 -3.55
N VAL A 155 16.14 -22.53 -3.96
CA VAL A 155 15.18 -22.17 -5.00
C VAL A 155 15.80 -21.11 -5.91
N SER A 156 15.61 -21.25 -7.21
CA SER A 156 16.14 -20.33 -8.19
C SER A 156 15.24 -19.10 -8.44
N GLU A 157 15.83 -18.00 -8.92
CA GLU A 157 15.06 -16.82 -9.37
C GLU A 157 14.03 -17.19 -10.45
N ALA A 158 14.36 -18.14 -11.33
CA ALA A 158 13.48 -18.61 -12.38
C ALA A 158 12.24 -19.32 -11.84
N GLU A 159 12.39 -20.12 -10.77
CA GLU A 159 11.25 -20.77 -10.10
C GLU A 159 10.34 -19.77 -9.41
N LEU A 160 10.91 -18.78 -8.72
CA LEU A 160 10.14 -17.72 -8.06
C LEU A 160 9.45 -16.81 -9.08
N THR A 161 10.09 -16.52 -10.21
CA THR A 161 9.48 -15.78 -11.31
C THR A 161 8.28 -16.54 -11.86
N LYS A 162 8.42 -17.83 -12.13
CA LYS A 162 7.34 -18.69 -12.59
C LYS A 162 6.20 -18.76 -11.55
N HIS A 163 6.54 -18.92 -10.27
CA HIS A 163 5.56 -18.90 -9.19
C HIS A 163 4.77 -17.58 -9.16
N SER A 164 5.44 -16.44 -9.36
CA SER A 164 4.79 -15.14 -9.47
C SER A 164 3.84 -15.07 -10.68
N GLU A 165 4.25 -15.55 -11.84
CA GLU A 165 3.43 -15.59 -13.06
C GLU A 165 2.16 -16.40 -12.88
N GLU A 166 2.22 -17.49 -12.12
CA GLU A 166 1.10 -18.38 -11.85
C GLU A 166 0.12 -17.85 -10.80
N ASN A 167 0.61 -17.02 -9.87
CA ASN A 167 -0.18 -16.54 -8.71
C ASN A 167 -0.61 -15.07 -8.78
N ILE A 168 -0.08 -14.28 -9.73
CA ILE A 168 -0.47 -12.89 -9.92
C ILE A 168 -1.48 -12.81 -11.07
N GLY A 169 -2.71 -12.42 -10.75
CA GLY A 169 -3.77 -12.25 -11.76
C GLY A 169 -3.53 -11.08 -12.72
N GLU A 170 -2.84 -10.04 -12.27
CA GLU A 170 -2.50 -8.87 -13.07
C GLU A 170 -1.09 -9.02 -13.68
N LYS A 171 -1.02 -9.32 -14.98
CA LYS A 171 0.26 -9.54 -15.68
C LYS A 171 1.24 -8.35 -15.61
N ALA A 172 0.73 -7.14 -15.46
CA ALA A 172 1.57 -5.95 -15.35
C ALA A 172 2.32 -5.89 -14.00
N ALA A 173 1.79 -6.52 -12.96
CA ALA A 173 2.37 -6.59 -11.63
C ALA A 173 3.44 -7.69 -11.47
N VAL A 174 3.52 -8.63 -12.41
CA VAL A 174 4.56 -9.66 -12.40
C VAL A 174 5.94 -9.00 -12.46
N PRO A 175 6.85 -9.29 -11.51
CA PRO A 175 8.19 -8.73 -11.50
C PRO A 175 8.94 -9.00 -12.80
N LYS A 176 9.51 -7.94 -13.38
CA LYS A 176 10.36 -8.07 -14.57
C LYS A 176 11.76 -8.52 -14.20
N TYR A 177 12.21 -8.14 -13.04
CA TYR A 177 13.48 -8.51 -12.46
C TYR A 177 13.25 -9.08 -11.07
N LEU A 178 13.98 -10.13 -10.72
CA LEU A 178 13.96 -10.75 -9.39
C LEU A 178 15.41 -11.00 -8.98
N GLU A 179 15.76 -10.60 -7.79
CA GLU A 179 17.09 -10.76 -7.21
C GLU A 179 16.98 -11.41 -5.84
N LEU A 180 17.78 -12.45 -5.60
CA LEU A 180 17.90 -13.07 -4.30
C LEU A 180 18.90 -12.28 -3.45
N VAL A 181 18.49 -11.89 -2.25
CA VAL A 181 19.32 -11.16 -1.30
C VAL A 181 19.60 -12.01 -0.06
N GLU A 182 20.80 -11.86 0.52
CA GLU A 182 21.15 -12.58 1.75
C GLU A 182 20.34 -12.11 2.94
N GLU A 183 20.07 -10.80 3.03
CA GLU A 183 19.29 -10.16 4.08
C GLU A 183 18.51 -8.96 3.54
N MET A 184 17.22 -8.92 3.81
CA MET A 184 16.37 -7.80 3.44
C MET A 184 16.67 -6.58 4.33
N PRO A 185 16.86 -5.38 3.77
CA PRO A 185 17.00 -4.17 4.57
C PRO A 185 15.72 -3.91 5.37
N LYS A 186 15.87 -3.67 6.68
CA LYS A 186 14.75 -3.51 7.61
C LYS A 186 14.85 -2.18 8.37
N THR A 187 13.71 -1.60 8.63
CA THR A 187 13.60 -0.49 9.59
C THR A 187 13.87 -1.00 11.01
N PRO A 188 14.15 -0.11 11.99
CA PRO A 188 14.34 -0.52 13.40
C PRO A 188 13.18 -1.30 14.00
N ILE A 189 11.99 -1.19 13.43
CA ILE A 189 10.77 -1.91 13.85
C ILE A 189 10.49 -3.17 13.02
N GLY A 190 11.48 -3.62 12.22
CA GLY A 190 11.42 -4.89 11.46
C GLY A 190 10.64 -4.86 10.16
N LYS A 191 10.16 -3.70 9.69
CA LYS A 191 9.52 -3.58 8.37
C LYS A 191 10.57 -3.48 7.28
N ILE A 192 10.29 -4.04 6.09
CA ILE A 192 11.14 -3.87 4.92
C ILE A 192 11.34 -2.38 4.65
N PHE A 193 12.60 -1.97 4.54
CA PHE A 193 12.97 -0.60 4.19
C PHE A 193 13.02 -0.50 2.67
N LYS A 194 12.07 0.23 2.09
CA LYS A 194 12.06 0.59 0.67
C LYS A 194 12.61 2.02 0.57
N PRO A 195 13.81 2.23 0.01
CA PRO A 195 14.32 3.58 -0.22
C PRO A 195 13.45 4.32 -1.26
N GLU A 196 13.38 5.65 -1.11
CA GLU A 196 12.75 6.53 -2.10
C GLU A 196 13.62 6.70 -3.33
#